data_96355ec486fd19d5f9581409534add90
#
_entry.id   96355ec486fd19d5f9581409534add90
#
_cell.length_a   1.000
_cell.length_b   1.000
_cell.length_c   1.000
_cell.angle_alpha   90.00
_cell.angle_beta   90.00
_cell.angle_gamma   90.00
#
_symmetry.space_group_name_H-M   'P 1'
#
loop_
_entity.id
_entity.type
_entity.pdbx_description
1 polymer ?
#
loop_
_entity_poly.entity_id
_entity_poly.type
_entity_poly.pdbx_seq_one_letter_code
_entity_poly.pdbx_strand_id
1 'polypeptide(L)'
;VSGGGYRVERYAVEALPRDAVTDGNIANLEAVAEAIRRGWRRLNTSTRFVALALPASAVITKKIILPAGLRDQELEVQVESEANQYIPFALDEVNLDFQVIGPAASGADEDEVLIAASRKEKVEDRVAAAEAAGLKALVMDVESYAALSAFELVQAQLPGHGEDKIIALVDAGAN
;
A
#
# COMPACT_ATOMS: atom_id res chain seq x y z
N VAL A 1 8.44 -18.34 12.93
CA VAL A 1 7.95 -17.39 13.93
C VAL A 1 7.69 -18.18 15.21
N SER A 2 8.67 -18.29 16.08
CA SER A 2 8.47 -18.80 17.44
C SER A 2 8.49 -17.61 18.38
N GLY A 3 7.37 -17.29 19.02
CA GLY A 3 7.28 -16.27 20.06
C GLY A 3 6.91 -14.86 19.64
N GLY A 4 6.03 -14.69 18.64
CA GLY A 4 5.23 -13.46 18.46
C GLY A 4 5.96 -12.18 18.02
N GLY A 5 7.20 -12.24 17.56
CA GLY A 5 7.92 -11.04 17.11
C GLY A 5 8.38 -11.10 15.66
N TYR A 6 8.42 -9.94 14.99
CA TYR A 6 9.04 -9.78 13.69
C TYR A 6 10.48 -9.29 13.85
N ARG A 7 11.37 -9.75 12.98
CA ARG A 7 12.75 -9.30 12.93
C ARG A 7 13.12 -8.95 11.49
N VAL A 8 13.67 -7.75 11.29
CA VAL A 8 14.31 -7.39 10.03
C VAL A 8 15.61 -8.19 9.92
N GLU A 9 15.68 -9.10 8.97
CA GLU A 9 16.87 -9.92 8.75
C GLU A 9 17.88 -9.22 7.84
N ARG A 10 17.41 -8.51 6.83
CA ARG A 10 18.25 -7.85 5.82
C ARG A 10 17.57 -6.61 5.30
N TYR A 11 18.36 -5.61 4.95
CA TYR A 11 17.91 -4.43 4.23
C TYR A 11 18.99 -3.99 3.24
N ALA A 12 18.59 -3.28 2.20
CA ALA A 12 19.48 -2.65 1.24
C ALA A 12 18.87 -1.32 0.79
N VAL A 13 19.72 -0.35 0.51
CA VAL A 13 19.35 0.94 -0.05
C VAL A 13 20.15 1.13 -1.33
N GLU A 14 19.47 1.45 -2.41
CA GLU A 14 20.07 1.73 -3.72
C GLU A 14 19.63 3.11 -4.21
N ALA A 15 20.62 3.90 -4.58
CA ALA A 15 20.35 5.18 -5.22
C ALA A 15 19.79 4.95 -6.63
N LEU A 16 18.73 5.69 -6.95
CA LEU A 16 18.22 5.78 -8.32
C LEU A 16 19.01 6.84 -9.11
N PRO A 17 19.22 6.63 -10.43
CA PRO A 17 19.69 7.70 -11.29
C PRO A 17 18.72 8.89 -11.26
N ARG A 18 19.26 10.08 -11.52
CA ARG A 18 18.42 11.28 -11.67
C ARG A 18 17.38 11.04 -12.75
N ASP A 19 16.19 11.56 -12.52
CA ASP A 19 15.05 11.47 -13.44
C ASP A 19 14.54 10.04 -13.74
N ALA A 20 15.02 9.03 -13.01
CA ALA A 20 14.46 7.65 -13.14
C ALA A 20 13.07 7.55 -12.55
N VAL A 21 12.79 8.34 -11.51
CA VAL A 21 11.45 8.53 -10.91
C VAL A 21 11.24 10.03 -10.78
N THR A 22 10.07 10.51 -11.20
CA THR A 22 9.69 11.93 -11.12
C THR A 22 8.28 12.00 -10.54
N ASP A 23 8.11 12.77 -9.47
CA ASP A 23 6.82 12.91 -8.77
C ASP A 23 6.17 11.55 -8.43
N GLY A 24 6.98 10.58 -7.99
CA GLY A 24 6.54 9.23 -7.67
C GLY A 24 6.22 8.35 -8.87
N ASN A 25 6.41 8.82 -10.12
CA ASN A 25 6.18 8.06 -11.34
C ASN A 25 7.49 7.50 -11.90
N ILE A 26 7.47 6.25 -12.35
CA ILE A 26 8.63 5.64 -13.00
C ILE A 26 8.76 6.22 -14.41
N ALA A 27 9.78 7.05 -14.62
CA ALA A 27 10.11 7.66 -15.91
C ALA A 27 11.09 6.80 -16.71
N ASN A 28 11.92 6.00 -16.04
CA ASN A 28 12.86 5.08 -16.68
C ASN A 28 12.82 3.72 -15.99
N LEU A 29 12.02 2.83 -16.54
CA LEU A 29 11.77 1.49 -16.01
C LEU A 29 13.05 0.67 -15.89
N GLU A 30 13.94 0.68 -16.91
CA GLU A 30 15.16 -0.12 -16.88
C GLU A 30 16.13 0.37 -15.80
N ALA A 31 16.25 1.69 -15.60
CA ALA A 31 17.08 2.26 -14.54
C ALA A 31 16.59 1.85 -13.15
N VAL A 32 15.27 1.83 -12.95
CA VAL A 32 14.65 1.37 -11.69
C VAL A 32 14.85 -0.13 -11.52
N ALA A 33 14.59 -0.92 -12.55
CA ALA A 33 14.80 -2.37 -12.50
C ALA A 33 16.25 -2.75 -12.18
N GLU A 34 17.23 -2.04 -12.75
CA GLU A 34 18.65 -2.30 -12.46
C GLU A 34 19.01 -1.91 -11.01
N ALA A 35 18.44 -0.84 -10.48
CA ALA A 35 18.60 -0.49 -9.06
C ALA A 35 18.02 -1.57 -8.15
N ILE A 36 16.82 -2.08 -8.47
CA ILE A 36 16.21 -3.20 -7.75
C ILE A 36 17.11 -4.44 -7.82
N ARG A 37 17.65 -4.80 -9.00
CA ARG A 37 18.58 -5.94 -9.14
C ARG A 37 19.82 -5.78 -8.26
N ARG A 38 20.41 -4.58 -8.20
CA ARG A 38 21.57 -4.30 -7.34
C ARG A 38 21.22 -4.47 -5.86
N GLY A 39 20.11 -3.90 -5.41
CA GLY A 39 19.61 -4.04 -4.05
C GLY A 39 19.37 -5.51 -3.69
N TRP A 40 18.71 -6.25 -4.59
CA TRP A 40 18.43 -7.67 -4.37
C TRP A 40 19.69 -8.54 -4.26
N ARG A 41 20.71 -8.25 -5.09
CA ARG A 41 22.03 -8.90 -4.95
C ARG A 41 22.67 -8.63 -3.59
N ARG A 42 22.55 -7.39 -3.07
CA ARG A 42 23.08 -7.04 -1.73
C ARG A 42 22.32 -7.74 -0.60
N LEU A 43 21.01 -7.90 -0.74
CA LEU A 43 20.21 -8.66 0.21
C LEU A 43 20.64 -10.13 0.28
N ASN A 44 21.22 -10.68 -0.76
CA ASN A 44 21.66 -12.07 -0.85
C ASN A 44 20.56 -13.04 -0.38
N THR A 45 19.38 -12.91 -0.92
CA THR A 45 18.20 -13.74 -0.63
C THR A 45 17.78 -14.54 -1.86
N SER A 46 17.24 -15.73 -1.63
CA SER A 46 16.65 -16.56 -2.69
C SER A 46 15.19 -16.23 -2.96
N THR A 47 14.54 -15.47 -2.10
CA THR A 47 13.14 -15.04 -2.27
C THR A 47 13.00 -14.23 -3.54
N ARG A 48 11.93 -14.51 -4.30
CA ARG A 48 11.58 -13.77 -5.52
C ARG A 48 10.21 -13.11 -5.43
N PHE A 49 9.48 -13.37 -4.37
CA PHE A 49 8.19 -12.76 -4.12
C PHE A 49 8.36 -11.48 -3.31
N VAL A 50 7.66 -10.43 -3.73
CA VAL A 50 7.77 -9.10 -3.12
C VAL A 50 6.39 -8.48 -2.90
N ALA A 51 6.29 -7.69 -1.86
CA ALA A 51 5.26 -6.67 -1.72
C ALA A 51 5.83 -5.34 -2.24
N LEU A 52 5.02 -4.61 -2.98
CA LEU A 52 5.33 -3.28 -3.50
C LEU A 52 4.38 -2.28 -2.84
N ALA A 53 4.70 -1.00 -2.94
CA ALA A 53 3.83 0.05 -2.43
C ALA A 53 3.71 1.21 -3.41
N LEU A 54 2.53 1.84 -3.41
CA LEU A 54 2.24 3.08 -4.13
C LEU A 54 2.42 4.28 -3.19
N PRO A 55 2.94 5.41 -3.66
CA PRO A 55 2.92 6.63 -2.87
C PRO A 55 1.47 7.06 -2.63
N ALA A 56 1.21 7.66 -1.47
CA ALA A 56 -0.14 8.10 -1.11
C ALA A 56 -0.75 9.06 -2.15
N SER A 57 0.07 9.84 -2.85
CA SER A 57 -0.35 10.74 -3.93
C SER A 57 -0.89 10.02 -5.18
N ALA A 58 -0.61 8.73 -5.35
CA ALA A 58 -1.10 7.91 -6.46
C ALA A 58 -2.36 7.10 -6.10
N VAL A 59 -2.86 7.23 -4.87
CA VAL A 59 -3.99 6.43 -4.37
C VAL A 59 -5.07 7.37 -3.85
N ILE A 60 -6.29 7.15 -4.27
CA ILE A 60 -7.49 7.79 -3.72
C ILE A 60 -8.02 6.86 -2.64
N THR A 61 -8.12 7.34 -1.41
CA THR A 61 -8.73 6.61 -0.32
C THR A 61 -9.94 7.35 0.21
N LYS A 62 -11.01 6.62 0.51
CA LYS A 62 -12.24 7.18 1.03
C LYS A 62 -12.90 6.19 1.98
N LYS A 63 -13.42 6.69 3.09
CA LYS A 63 -14.34 5.95 3.94
C LYS A 63 -15.76 6.23 3.48
N ILE A 64 -16.52 5.17 3.28
CA ILE A 64 -17.93 5.18 2.93
C ILE A 64 -18.71 4.40 3.98
N ILE A 65 -20.01 4.64 4.04
CA ILE A 65 -20.91 3.93 4.95
C ILE A 65 -21.85 3.11 4.09
N LEU A 66 -21.94 1.81 4.37
CA LEU A 66 -22.79 0.85 3.68
C LEU A 66 -23.65 0.09 4.68
N PRO A 67 -24.79 -0.50 4.27
CA PRO A 67 -25.57 -1.37 5.12
C PRO A 67 -24.73 -2.53 5.65
N ALA A 68 -24.83 -2.83 6.95
CA ALA A 68 -24.16 -3.96 7.55
C ALA A 68 -24.74 -5.31 7.09
N GLY A 69 -23.91 -6.35 7.13
CA GLY A 69 -24.36 -7.72 6.85
C GLY A 69 -24.59 -8.04 5.38
N LEU A 70 -24.10 -7.23 4.47
CA LEU A 70 -24.09 -7.54 3.03
C LEU A 70 -23.21 -8.77 2.76
N ARG A 71 -23.62 -9.62 1.81
CA ARG A 71 -22.76 -10.69 1.31
C ARG A 71 -21.66 -10.10 0.41
N ASP A 72 -20.55 -10.79 0.29
CA ASP A 72 -19.37 -10.30 -0.45
C ASP A 72 -19.71 -9.74 -1.84
N GLN A 73 -20.53 -10.42 -2.62
CA GLN A 73 -20.94 -9.95 -3.95
C GLN A 73 -21.83 -8.69 -3.92
N GLU A 74 -22.70 -8.57 -2.91
CA GLU A 74 -23.55 -7.40 -2.73
C GLU A 74 -22.72 -6.21 -2.27
N LEU A 75 -21.75 -6.45 -1.40
CA LEU A 75 -20.80 -5.45 -0.91
C LEU A 75 -19.95 -4.91 -2.06
N GLU A 76 -19.40 -5.79 -2.92
CA GLU A 76 -18.62 -5.40 -4.09
C GLU A 76 -19.39 -4.47 -5.02
N VAL A 77 -20.63 -4.81 -5.37
CA VAL A 77 -21.52 -3.98 -6.21
C VAL A 77 -21.80 -2.61 -5.56
N GLN A 78 -22.05 -2.60 -4.24
CA GLN A 78 -22.31 -1.35 -3.52
C GLN A 78 -21.05 -0.46 -3.47
N VAL A 79 -19.89 -1.08 -3.21
CA VAL A 79 -18.59 -0.38 -3.21
C VAL A 79 -18.31 0.24 -4.58
N GLU A 80 -18.48 -0.51 -5.67
CA GLU A 80 -18.28 0.01 -7.03
C GLU A 80 -19.23 1.18 -7.34
N SER A 81 -20.49 1.07 -6.95
CA SER A 81 -21.49 2.12 -7.14
C SER A 81 -21.12 3.41 -6.39
N GLU A 82 -20.71 3.28 -5.13
CA GLU A 82 -20.28 4.42 -4.32
C GLU A 82 -18.94 4.98 -4.79
N ALA A 83 -17.97 4.11 -5.10
CA ALA A 83 -16.66 4.51 -5.58
C ALA A 83 -16.73 5.40 -6.83
N ASN A 84 -17.66 5.11 -7.73
CA ASN A 84 -17.88 5.89 -8.96
C ASN A 84 -18.24 7.38 -8.71
N GLN A 85 -18.69 7.73 -7.49
CA GLN A 85 -18.99 9.12 -7.13
C GLN A 85 -17.74 9.89 -6.71
N TYR A 86 -16.68 9.21 -6.27
CA TYR A 86 -15.49 9.82 -5.68
C TYR A 86 -14.24 9.66 -6.53
N ILE A 87 -14.22 8.64 -7.42
CA ILE A 87 -13.09 8.37 -8.29
C ILE A 87 -13.28 9.14 -9.60
N PRO A 88 -12.36 10.09 -9.93
CA PRO A 88 -12.50 10.93 -11.13
C PRO A 88 -12.03 10.22 -12.42
N PHE A 89 -12.00 8.90 -12.41
CA PHE A 89 -11.58 8.03 -13.52
C PHE A 89 -12.63 6.95 -13.76
N ALA A 90 -12.68 6.40 -14.96
CA ALA A 90 -13.53 5.26 -15.23
C ALA A 90 -13.07 4.04 -14.41
N LEU A 91 -14.00 3.26 -13.86
CA LEU A 91 -13.65 2.12 -12.99
C LEU A 91 -12.82 1.04 -13.71
N ASP A 92 -12.97 0.94 -15.03
CA ASP A 92 -12.15 0.05 -15.86
C ASP A 92 -10.69 0.52 -16.04
N GLU A 93 -10.39 1.79 -15.70
CA GLU A 93 -9.02 2.36 -15.72
C GLU A 93 -8.31 2.28 -14.37
N VAL A 94 -9.01 1.85 -13.31
CA VAL A 94 -8.45 1.80 -11.96
C VAL A 94 -8.40 0.37 -11.42
N ASN A 95 -7.47 0.13 -10.49
CA ASN A 95 -7.55 -0.94 -9.53
C ASN A 95 -8.25 -0.40 -8.31
N LEU A 96 -9.33 -1.04 -7.91
CA LEU A 96 -10.14 -0.73 -6.74
C LEU A 96 -10.06 -1.91 -5.77
N ASP A 97 -9.86 -1.60 -4.50
CA ASP A 97 -9.93 -2.55 -3.40
C ASP A 97 -10.65 -1.92 -2.22
N PHE A 98 -11.16 -2.72 -1.32
CA PHE A 98 -11.90 -2.22 -0.16
C PHE A 98 -11.74 -3.13 1.06
N GLN A 99 -11.97 -2.55 2.23
CA GLN A 99 -11.96 -3.27 3.50
C GLN A 99 -13.07 -2.75 4.41
N VAL A 100 -13.86 -3.65 4.96
CA VAL A 100 -14.80 -3.32 6.05
C VAL A 100 -13.98 -3.05 7.31
N ILE A 101 -14.11 -1.83 7.86
CA ILE A 101 -13.40 -1.42 9.07
C ILE A 101 -14.17 -1.89 10.31
N GLY A 102 -15.49 -1.80 10.26
CA GLY A 102 -16.40 -2.18 11.34
C GLY A 102 -17.65 -1.32 11.39
N PRO A 103 -18.44 -1.42 12.46
CA PRO A 103 -19.68 -0.66 12.60
C PRO A 103 -19.47 0.84 12.48
N ALA A 104 -20.33 1.49 11.71
CA ALA A 104 -20.27 2.94 11.55
C ALA A 104 -20.72 3.66 12.85
N ALA A 105 -20.19 4.86 13.06
CA ALA A 105 -20.58 5.68 14.21
C ALA A 105 -22.07 6.11 14.17
N SER A 106 -22.71 6.04 13.00
CA SER A 106 -24.12 6.36 12.75
C SER A 106 -25.09 5.31 13.30
N GLY A 107 -24.68 4.06 13.41
CA GLY A 107 -25.55 2.96 13.93
C GLY A 107 -24.98 1.57 13.67
N ALA A 108 -25.55 0.59 14.39
CA ALA A 108 -25.10 -0.81 14.30
C ALA A 108 -25.55 -1.53 13.00
N ASP A 109 -26.49 -0.94 12.26
CA ASP A 109 -26.99 -1.49 11.01
C ASP A 109 -26.18 -1.01 9.78
N GLU A 110 -25.09 -0.30 10.03
CA GLU A 110 -24.21 0.26 9.02
C GLU A 110 -22.73 -0.06 9.32
N ASP A 111 -21.97 -0.33 8.28
CA ASP A 111 -20.55 -0.57 8.35
C ASP A 111 -19.76 0.58 7.68
N GLU A 112 -18.65 0.96 8.32
CA GLU A 112 -17.64 1.82 7.70
C GLU A 112 -16.74 0.96 6.81
N VAL A 113 -16.64 1.33 5.54
CA VAL A 113 -15.82 0.64 4.53
C VAL A 113 -14.78 1.60 3.99
N LEU A 114 -13.52 1.22 4.07
CA LEU A 114 -12.42 1.92 3.41
C LEU A 114 -12.33 1.45 1.97
N ILE A 115 -12.37 2.36 1.03
CA ILE A 115 -12.03 2.11 -0.37
C ILE A 115 -10.66 2.69 -0.68
N ALA A 116 -9.92 2.00 -1.54
CA ALA A 116 -8.64 2.46 -2.09
C ALA A 116 -8.64 2.22 -3.59
N ALA A 117 -8.32 3.25 -4.36
CA ALA A 117 -8.27 3.17 -5.81
C ALA A 117 -7.01 3.83 -6.36
N SER A 118 -6.40 3.19 -7.34
CA SER A 118 -5.27 3.74 -8.10
C SER A 118 -5.43 3.45 -9.57
N ARG A 119 -4.93 4.34 -10.44
CA ARG A 119 -4.90 4.08 -11.87
C ARG A 119 -4.08 2.82 -12.16
N LYS A 120 -4.57 1.97 -13.05
CA LYS A 120 -3.92 0.71 -13.43
C LYS A 120 -2.47 0.92 -13.85
N GLU A 121 -2.20 1.98 -14.65
CA GLU A 121 -0.83 2.28 -15.08
C GLU A 121 0.16 2.44 -13.93
N LYS A 122 -0.26 3.03 -12.79
CA LYS A 122 0.63 3.24 -11.64
C LYS A 122 1.02 1.93 -10.95
N VAL A 123 0.12 0.98 -10.96
CA VAL A 123 0.35 -0.38 -10.46
C VAL A 123 1.23 -1.16 -11.45
N GLU A 124 0.85 -1.13 -12.72
CA GLU A 124 1.52 -1.86 -13.81
C GLU A 124 2.99 -1.45 -13.96
N ASP A 125 3.29 -0.14 -13.90
CA ASP A 125 4.67 0.36 -13.96
C ASP A 125 5.56 -0.24 -12.85
N ARG A 126 5.05 -0.34 -11.63
CA ARG A 126 5.79 -0.91 -10.51
C ARG A 126 5.96 -2.41 -10.61
N VAL A 127 4.90 -3.09 -11.03
CA VAL A 127 4.94 -4.53 -11.30
C VAL A 127 5.96 -4.81 -12.40
N ALA A 128 5.91 -4.06 -13.50
CA ALA A 128 6.86 -4.20 -14.62
C ALA A 128 8.32 -3.99 -14.18
N ALA A 129 8.59 -2.99 -13.31
CA ALA A 129 9.94 -2.76 -12.79
C ALA A 129 10.43 -3.93 -11.92
N ALA A 130 9.56 -4.51 -11.10
CA ALA A 130 9.88 -5.68 -10.29
C ALA A 130 10.11 -6.92 -11.18
N GLU A 131 9.25 -7.15 -12.15
CA GLU A 131 9.38 -8.27 -13.11
C GLU A 131 10.65 -8.17 -13.96
N ALA A 132 10.96 -6.96 -14.46
CA ALA A 132 12.21 -6.70 -15.17
C ALA A 132 13.43 -6.97 -14.27
N ALA A 133 13.31 -6.79 -12.96
CA ALA A 133 14.36 -7.16 -12.00
C ALA A 133 14.40 -8.66 -11.66
N GLY A 134 13.50 -9.48 -12.21
CA GLY A 134 13.39 -10.93 -11.94
C GLY A 134 12.66 -11.27 -10.66
N LEU A 135 11.76 -10.38 -10.19
CA LEU A 135 10.92 -10.54 -9.01
C LEU A 135 9.46 -10.72 -9.42
N LYS A 136 8.65 -11.26 -8.52
CA LYS A 136 7.21 -11.40 -8.69
C LYS A 136 6.46 -10.64 -7.60
N ALA A 137 5.73 -9.61 -7.99
CA ALA A 137 4.85 -8.89 -7.09
C ALA A 137 3.65 -9.76 -6.69
N LEU A 138 3.38 -9.84 -5.40
CA LEU A 138 2.22 -10.53 -4.83
C LEU A 138 1.22 -9.56 -4.24
N VAL A 139 1.70 -8.42 -3.74
CA VAL A 139 0.90 -7.41 -3.05
C VAL A 139 1.33 -6.04 -3.56
N MET A 140 0.35 -5.17 -3.76
CA MET A 140 0.55 -3.74 -3.94
C MET A 140 -0.15 -3.04 -2.78
N ASP A 141 0.63 -2.43 -1.91
CA ASP A 141 0.16 -1.70 -0.73
C ASP A 141 0.22 -0.19 -0.97
N VAL A 142 -0.18 0.59 0.01
CA VAL A 142 0.00 2.05 0.06
C VAL A 142 1.08 2.38 1.09
N GLU A 143 2.08 3.17 0.71
CA GLU A 143 3.25 3.48 1.56
C GLU A 143 2.86 3.93 2.98
N SER A 144 1.85 4.80 3.10
CA SER A 144 1.38 5.29 4.40
C SER A 144 0.78 4.20 5.27
N TYR A 145 0.04 3.26 4.70
CA TYR A 145 -0.53 2.13 5.45
C TYR A 145 0.52 1.09 5.80
N ALA A 146 1.45 0.82 4.89
CA ALA A 146 2.59 -0.05 5.16
C ALA A 146 3.46 0.51 6.30
N ALA A 147 3.70 1.83 6.31
CA ALA A 147 4.44 2.50 7.38
C ALA A 147 3.69 2.44 8.72
N LEU A 148 2.36 2.64 8.71
CA LEU A 148 1.52 2.51 9.91
C LEU A 148 1.58 1.09 10.47
N SER A 149 1.39 0.08 9.63
CA SER A 149 1.46 -1.33 10.03
C SER A 149 2.85 -1.70 10.59
N ALA A 150 3.91 -1.17 9.99
CA ALA A 150 5.27 -1.36 10.52
C ALA A 150 5.47 -0.67 11.87
N PHE A 151 4.87 0.51 12.07
CA PHE A 151 4.93 1.23 13.33
C PHE A 151 4.21 0.48 14.45
N GLU A 152 3.05 -0.13 14.20
CA GLU A 152 2.31 -0.94 15.17
C GLU A 152 3.18 -2.04 15.76
N LEU A 153 4.10 -2.62 14.98
CA LEU A 153 5.03 -3.65 15.46
C LEU A 153 6.04 -3.13 16.49
N VAL A 154 6.33 -1.84 16.47
CA VAL A 154 7.29 -1.20 17.39
C VAL A 154 6.61 -0.38 18.48
N GLN A 155 5.32 -0.11 18.36
CA GLN A 155 4.55 0.68 19.33
C GLN A 155 4.65 0.11 20.75
N ALA A 156 4.64 -1.21 20.88
CA ALA A 156 4.79 -1.89 22.16
C ALA A 156 6.14 -1.59 22.88
N GLN A 157 7.13 -1.06 22.16
CA GLN A 157 8.43 -0.68 22.71
C GLN A 157 8.44 0.77 23.24
N LEU A 158 7.37 1.54 22.99
CA LEU A 158 7.26 2.90 23.50
C LEU A 158 6.93 2.91 25.00
N PRO A 159 7.34 3.96 25.72
CA PRO A 159 6.94 4.14 27.11
C PRO A 159 5.42 4.14 27.27
N GLY A 160 4.89 3.26 28.13
CA GLY A 160 3.46 3.05 28.30
C GLY A 160 2.76 2.51 27.05
N HIS A 161 3.48 1.80 26.18
CA HIS A 161 2.97 1.26 24.91
C HIS A 161 2.29 2.28 23.98
N GLY A 162 2.56 3.59 24.21
CA GLY A 162 1.91 4.67 23.48
C GLY A 162 0.43 4.90 23.82
N GLU A 163 -0.08 4.25 24.86
CA GLU A 163 -1.46 4.45 25.34
C GLU A 163 -1.69 5.92 25.74
N ASP A 164 -2.90 6.41 25.47
CA ASP A 164 -3.34 7.80 25.72
C ASP A 164 -2.50 8.88 25.00
N LYS A 165 -1.77 8.53 23.92
CA LYS A 165 -0.98 9.47 23.12
C LYS A 165 -1.45 9.52 21.67
N ILE A 166 -1.43 10.71 21.12
CA ILE A 166 -1.53 10.93 19.68
C ILE A 166 -0.09 10.87 19.14
N ILE A 167 0.17 9.94 18.22
CA ILE A 167 1.48 9.75 17.60
C ILE A 167 1.34 10.06 16.12
N ALA A 168 2.19 10.94 15.61
CA ALA A 168 2.28 11.25 14.19
C ALA A 168 3.53 10.60 13.60
N LEU A 169 3.35 9.85 12.50
CA LEU A 169 4.45 9.39 11.66
C LEU A 169 4.66 10.39 10.54
N VAL A 170 5.86 10.94 10.45
CA VAL A 170 6.22 11.91 9.41
C VAL A 170 7.35 11.31 8.58
N ASP A 171 7.06 11.04 7.31
CA ASP A 171 8.06 10.68 6.32
C ASP A 171 8.35 11.90 5.44
N ALA A 172 9.57 12.42 5.54
CA ALA A 172 10.07 13.54 4.75
C ALA A 172 11.08 12.99 3.74
N GLY A 173 10.56 12.37 2.68
CA GLY A 173 11.36 11.82 1.58
C GLY A 173 12.09 12.91 0.79
N ALA A 174 13.10 12.51 0.03
CA ALA A 174 13.82 13.39 -0.90
C ALA A 174 13.11 13.34 -2.27
N ASN A 175 12.19 14.24 -2.50
CA ASN A 175 11.59 14.51 -3.82
C ASN A 175 12.09 15.86 -4.34
#